data_42e4552a9dc3eefcfbe5d192224d798f
#
_entry.id   42e4552a9dc3eefcfbe5d192224d798f
#
_cell.length_a   1.000
_cell.length_b   1.000
_cell.length_c   1.000
_cell.angle_alpha   90.00
_cell.angle_beta   90.00
_cell.angle_gamma   90.00
#
_symmetry.space_group_name_H-M   'P 1'
#
loop_
_entity.id
_entity.type
_entity.pdbx_description
1 polymer ?
#
loop_
_entity_poly.entity_id
_entity_poly.type
_entity_poly.pdbx_seq_one_letter_code
_entity_poly.pdbx_strand_id
1 'polypeptide(L)'
;YMVPELADDQAFSLASTKPVDHFLEAKALGIHTRPVILGPITFLKLAKSHHEGFNPVSLLPRLLPVYEELLRRLRLAGADWVQIDEPALVLDLVPNERNAFEFAYSKLSAAASGLKLMLATYFGALGDNLDTALSLPVAGLHVDLVRAPEQLEPVGRLAPKEMVLSLGL
;
A
#
# COMPACT_ATOMS: atom_id res chain seq x y z
N TYR A 1 -17.79 8.67 -3.62
CA TYR A 1 -17.13 7.82 -2.63
C TYR A 1 -17.36 8.37 -1.23
N MET A 2 -17.66 7.50 -0.28
CA MET A 2 -17.59 7.85 1.13
C MET A 2 -16.13 7.77 1.56
N VAL A 3 -15.58 8.90 1.99
CA VAL A 3 -14.23 8.98 2.53
C VAL A 3 -14.33 9.35 4.01
N PRO A 4 -13.40 8.89 4.87
CA PRO A 4 -13.43 9.25 6.28
C PRO A 4 -13.14 10.74 6.46
N GLU A 5 -13.77 11.34 7.46
CA GLU A 5 -13.38 12.64 7.99
C GLU A 5 -12.55 12.40 9.24
N LEU A 6 -11.33 12.92 9.25
CA LEU A 6 -10.36 12.67 10.31
C LEU A 6 -10.06 13.94 11.10
N ALA A 7 -10.02 13.78 12.42
CA ALA A 7 -9.55 14.82 13.35
C ALA A 7 -8.07 14.61 13.67
N ASP A 8 -7.41 15.64 14.16
CA ASP A 8 -5.97 15.65 14.50
C ASP A 8 -5.61 14.69 15.68
N ASP A 9 -6.58 14.35 16.52
CA ASP A 9 -6.44 13.39 17.62
C ASP A 9 -6.99 11.99 17.29
N GLN A 10 -7.33 11.72 16.01
CA GLN A 10 -7.96 10.47 15.59
C GLN A 10 -7.20 9.23 16.09
N ALA A 11 -7.92 8.38 16.82
CA ALA A 11 -7.46 7.03 17.15
C ALA A 11 -7.93 6.02 16.09
N PHE A 12 -7.11 4.99 15.85
CA PHE A 12 -7.42 3.92 14.92
C PHE A 12 -7.39 2.56 15.62
N SER A 13 -8.27 1.67 15.21
CA SER A 13 -8.29 0.28 15.64
C SER A 13 -8.72 -0.63 14.50
N LEU A 14 -8.29 -1.89 14.53
CA LEU A 14 -8.71 -2.89 13.56
C LEU A 14 -10.16 -3.32 13.86
N ALA A 15 -11.11 -2.66 13.21
CA ALA A 15 -12.53 -2.85 13.45
C ALA A 15 -13.11 -4.08 12.73
N SER A 16 -12.39 -4.67 11.76
CA SER A 16 -12.89 -5.78 10.95
C SER A 16 -11.78 -6.78 10.63
N THR A 17 -12.12 -8.07 10.68
CA THR A 17 -11.27 -9.18 10.26
C THR A 17 -11.51 -9.60 8.81
N LYS A 18 -12.39 -8.89 8.10
CA LYS A 18 -12.86 -9.25 6.76
C LYS A 18 -11.75 -9.65 5.77
N PRO A 19 -10.59 -8.97 5.65
CA PRO A 19 -9.54 -9.42 4.75
C PRO A 19 -8.98 -10.80 5.11
N VAL A 20 -8.91 -11.12 6.40
CA VAL A 20 -8.45 -12.43 6.90
C VAL A 20 -9.53 -13.49 6.66
N ASP A 21 -10.79 -13.17 6.95
CA ASP A 21 -11.92 -14.08 6.79
C ASP A 21 -12.10 -14.50 5.33
N HIS A 22 -12.05 -13.54 4.40
CA HIS A 22 -12.13 -13.82 2.96
C HIS A 22 -10.94 -14.67 2.46
N PHE A 23 -9.74 -14.43 2.98
CA PHE A 23 -8.58 -15.26 2.66
C PHE A 23 -8.79 -16.71 3.12
N LEU A 24 -9.26 -16.91 4.36
CA LEU A 24 -9.51 -18.22 4.92
C LEU A 24 -10.66 -18.96 4.21
N GLU A 25 -11.72 -18.26 3.83
CA GLU A 25 -12.83 -18.79 3.04
C GLU A 25 -12.34 -19.34 1.69
N ALA A 26 -11.58 -18.54 0.93
CA ALA A 26 -10.99 -18.98 -0.33
C ALA A 26 -10.04 -20.17 -0.13
N LYS A 27 -9.20 -20.12 0.89
CA LYS A 27 -8.26 -21.19 1.24
C LYS A 27 -8.98 -22.51 1.58
N ALA A 28 -10.12 -22.45 2.27
CA ALA A 28 -10.94 -23.63 2.58
C ALA A 28 -11.52 -24.29 1.31
N LEU A 29 -11.67 -23.53 0.21
CA LEU A 29 -12.06 -24.04 -1.10
C LEU A 29 -10.87 -24.49 -1.96
N GLY A 30 -9.66 -24.54 -1.39
CA GLY A 30 -8.43 -24.90 -2.11
C GLY A 30 -7.87 -23.79 -2.99
N ILE A 31 -8.36 -22.55 -2.85
CA ILE A 31 -7.91 -21.40 -3.64
C ILE A 31 -6.97 -20.55 -2.79
N HIS A 32 -5.72 -20.48 -3.19
CA HIS A 32 -4.72 -19.63 -2.54
C HIS A 32 -4.75 -18.22 -3.15
N THR A 33 -5.37 -17.28 -2.45
CA THR A 33 -5.54 -15.90 -2.91
C THR A 33 -4.43 -14.98 -2.40
N ARG A 34 -4.33 -13.81 -3.01
CA ARG A 34 -3.53 -12.67 -2.53
C ARG A 34 -4.49 -11.62 -1.96
N PRO A 35 -4.58 -11.46 -0.62
CA PRO A 35 -5.39 -10.40 -0.02
C PRO A 35 -4.97 -9.02 -0.53
N VAL A 36 -5.95 -8.16 -0.77
CA VAL A 36 -5.76 -6.78 -1.23
C VAL A 36 -6.27 -5.83 -0.16
N ILE A 37 -5.46 -4.86 0.21
CA ILE A 37 -5.80 -3.80 1.16
C ILE A 37 -5.43 -2.43 0.59
N LEU A 38 -6.21 -1.41 0.94
CA LEU A 38 -5.85 -0.04 0.61
C LEU A 38 -4.62 0.36 1.42
N GLY A 39 -3.69 1.07 0.80
CA GLY A 39 -2.46 1.50 1.46
C GLY A 39 -2.68 2.66 2.45
N PRO A 40 -1.85 2.76 3.49
CA PRO A 40 -2.03 3.75 4.55
C PRO A 40 -1.88 5.20 4.04
N ILE A 41 -1.01 5.45 3.09
CA ILE A 41 -0.81 6.81 2.57
C ILE A 41 -2.01 7.22 1.72
N THR A 42 -2.46 6.34 0.82
CA THR A 42 -3.66 6.60 0.02
C THR A 42 -4.89 6.78 0.92
N PHE A 43 -5.06 5.94 1.94
CA PHE A 43 -6.15 6.09 2.90
C PHE A 43 -6.17 7.49 3.53
N LEU A 44 -5.02 7.97 4.02
CA LEU A 44 -4.91 9.28 4.66
C LEU A 44 -5.05 10.44 3.65
N LYS A 45 -4.53 10.30 2.44
CA LYS A 45 -4.68 11.32 1.39
C LYS A 45 -6.11 11.44 0.85
N LEU A 46 -6.87 10.37 0.86
CA LEU A 46 -8.29 10.39 0.48
C LEU A 46 -9.19 10.92 1.59
N ALA A 47 -8.74 10.87 2.84
CA ALA A 47 -9.50 11.36 3.97
C ALA A 47 -9.69 12.88 3.90
N LYS A 48 -10.86 13.34 4.37
CA LYS A 48 -11.12 14.75 4.58
C LYS A 48 -10.60 15.19 5.94
N SER A 49 -10.03 16.38 5.99
CA SER A 49 -9.67 17.02 7.24
C SER A 49 -10.92 17.60 7.93
N HIS A 50 -11.03 17.39 9.23
CA HIS A 50 -12.10 17.98 10.03
C HIS A 50 -11.85 19.48 10.32
N HIS A 51 -10.58 19.90 10.24
CA HIS A 51 -10.16 21.29 10.44
C HIS A 51 -9.33 21.81 9.26
N GLU A 52 -9.51 23.07 8.91
CA GLU A 52 -8.70 23.73 7.91
C GLU A 52 -7.21 23.75 8.33
N GLY A 53 -6.32 23.40 7.40
CA GLY A 53 -4.87 23.37 7.64
C GLY A 53 -4.34 22.08 8.29
N PHE A 54 -5.21 21.15 8.72
CA PHE A 54 -4.76 19.85 9.23
C PHE A 54 -4.44 18.90 8.05
N ASN A 55 -3.26 18.28 8.08
CA ASN A 55 -2.86 17.27 7.10
C ASN A 55 -3.07 15.86 7.66
N PRO A 56 -4.04 15.07 7.13
CA PRO A 56 -4.29 13.71 7.61
C PRO A 56 -3.07 12.77 7.55
N VAL A 57 -2.09 13.01 6.67
CA VAL A 57 -0.86 12.20 6.58
C VAL A 57 -0.06 12.25 7.91
N SER A 58 -0.22 13.31 8.71
CA SER A 58 0.40 13.38 10.04
C SER A 58 -0.08 12.29 11.03
N LEU A 59 -1.23 11.66 10.75
CA LEU A 59 -1.77 10.55 11.54
C LEU A 59 -1.11 9.20 11.23
N LEU A 60 -0.23 9.14 10.25
CA LEU A 60 0.42 7.90 9.82
C LEU A 60 1.01 7.08 10.98
N PRO A 61 1.74 7.66 11.96
CA PRO A 61 2.27 6.89 13.07
C PRO A 61 1.19 6.23 13.96
N ARG A 62 -0.01 6.82 14.01
CA ARG A 62 -1.14 6.25 14.75
C ARG A 62 -1.88 5.17 13.96
N LEU A 63 -1.86 5.26 12.62
CA LEU A 63 -2.54 4.33 11.74
C LEU A 63 -1.73 3.05 11.53
N LEU A 64 -0.40 3.13 11.42
CA LEU A 64 0.47 2.00 11.09
C LEU A 64 0.29 0.77 12.00
N PRO A 65 0.12 0.88 13.33
CA PRO A 65 -0.11 -0.29 14.18
C PRO A 65 -1.31 -1.15 13.77
N VAL A 66 -2.34 -0.55 13.15
CA VAL A 66 -3.50 -1.27 12.61
C VAL A 66 -3.11 -2.13 11.42
N TYR A 67 -2.29 -1.59 10.52
CA TYR A 67 -1.77 -2.33 9.36
C TYR A 67 -0.80 -3.44 9.80
N GLU A 68 0.09 -3.16 10.75
CA GLU A 68 1.01 -4.15 11.30
C GLU A 68 0.25 -5.36 11.88
N GLU A 69 -0.81 -5.10 12.65
CA GLU A 69 -1.66 -6.16 13.20
C GLU A 69 -2.40 -6.92 12.10
N LEU A 70 -2.92 -6.25 11.08
CA LEU A 70 -3.59 -6.91 9.96
C LEU A 70 -2.63 -7.81 9.18
N LEU A 71 -1.42 -7.32 8.86
CA LEU A 71 -0.39 -8.11 8.17
C LEU A 71 0.02 -9.34 9.00
N ARG A 72 0.18 -9.15 10.32
CA ARG A 72 0.46 -10.26 11.24
C ARG A 72 -0.64 -11.32 11.20
N ARG A 73 -1.91 -10.93 11.21
CA ARG A 73 -3.05 -11.87 11.11
C ARG A 73 -3.10 -12.61 9.78
N LEU A 74 -2.90 -11.91 8.67
CA LEU A 74 -2.84 -12.51 7.33
C LEU A 74 -1.70 -13.54 7.22
N ARG A 75 -0.52 -13.22 7.77
CA ARG A 75 0.59 -14.16 7.85
C ARG A 75 0.23 -15.41 8.66
N LEU A 76 -0.37 -15.24 9.84
CA LEU A 76 -0.79 -16.37 10.69
C LEU A 76 -1.88 -17.22 10.02
N ALA A 77 -2.72 -16.64 9.18
CA ALA A 77 -3.69 -17.35 8.34
C ALA A 77 -3.01 -18.14 7.21
N GLY A 78 -1.73 -17.85 6.93
CA GLY A 78 -0.91 -18.54 5.91
C GLY A 78 -0.95 -17.88 4.54
N ALA A 79 -1.14 -16.57 4.48
CA ALA A 79 -0.94 -15.80 3.25
C ALA A 79 0.56 -15.72 2.92
N ASP A 80 0.93 -15.88 1.65
CA ASP A 80 2.30 -15.72 1.14
C ASP A 80 2.53 -14.29 0.63
N TRP A 81 1.50 -13.70 0.03
CA TRP A 81 1.50 -12.37 -0.52
C TRP A 81 0.35 -11.54 0.02
N VAL A 82 0.59 -10.24 0.19
CA VAL A 82 -0.46 -9.22 0.37
C VAL A 82 -0.21 -8.09 -0.61
N GLN A 83 -1.24 -7.67 -1.32
CA GLN A 83 -1.22 -6.49 -2.16
C GLN A 83 -1.65 -5.27 -1.34
N ILE A 84 -0.88 -4.20 -1.44
CA ILE A 84 -1.17 -2.91 -0.82
C ILE A 84 -1.35 -1.89 -1.95
N ASP A 85 -2.56 -1.38 -2.10
CA ASP A 85 -2.94 -0.46 -3.17
C ASP A 85 -2.62 0.98 -2.76
N GLU A 86 -1.66 1.59 -3.46
CA GLU A 86 -1.22 2.97 -3.23
C GLU A 86 -1.33 3.82 -4.52
N PRO A 87 -2.54 4.04 -5.05
CA PRO A 87 -2.72 4.91 -6.21
C PRO A 87 -2.28 6.37 -5.94
N ALA A 88 -2.10 6.78 -4.69
CA ALA A 88 -1.53 8.08 -4.38
C ALA A 88 -0.12 8.29 -4.93
N LEU A 89 0.62 7.22 -5.26
CA LEU A 89 1.94 7.30 -5.89
C LEU A 89 1.93 7.85 -7.32
N VAL A 90 0.77 7.93 -7.98
CA VAL A 90 0.66 8.54 -9.31
C VAL A 90 0.31 10.03 -9.25
N LEU A 91 0.20 10.60 -8.05
CA LEU A 91 -0.06 12.02 -7.84
C LEU A 91 1.25 12.80 -7.70
N ASP A 92 1.17 14.14 -7.86
CA ASP A 92 2.30 15.01 -7.54
C ASP A 92 2.53 15.04 -6.03
N LEU A 93 3.51 14.26 -5.58
CA LEU A 93 3.85 14.17 -4.16
C LEU A 93 4.87 15.24 -3.77
N VAL A 94 4.61 15.91 -2.65
CA VAL A 94 5.60 16.78 -2.01
C VAL A 94 6.64 15.94 -1.25
N PRO A 95 7.85 16.48 -0.96
CA PRO A 95 8.92 15.71 -0.29
C PRO A 95 8.49 15.03 1.00
N ASN A 96 7.70 15.69 1.84
CA ASN A 96 7.21 15.10 3.10
C ASN A 96 6.30 13.88 2.87
N GLU A 97 5.57 13.84 1.76
CA GLU A 97 4.72 12.69 1.43
C GLU A 97 5.55 11.51 0.92
N ARG A 98 6.62 11.76 0.14
CA ARG A 98 7.58 10.71 -0.24
C ARG A 98 8.25 10.11 0.99
N ASN A 99 8.71 10.93 1.92
CA ASN A 99 9.25 10.47 3.20
C ASN A 99 8.24 9.65 4.01
N ALA A 100 6.94 9.99 3.93
CA ALA A 100 5.88 9.22 4.59
C ALA A 100 5.76 7.80 3.99
N PHE A 101 5.92 7.62 2.66
CA PHE A 101 5.98 6.30 2.05
C PHE A 101 7.18 5.49 2.57
N GLU A 102 8.37 6.06 2.58
CA GLU A 102 9.58 5.40 3.09
C GLU A 102 9.41 4.96 4.55
N PHE A 103 8.91 5.87 5.39
CA PHE A 103 8.62 5.57 6.79
C PHE A 103 7.59 4.45 6.95
N ALA A 104 6.46 4.54 6.25
CA ALA A 104 5.39 3.54 6.32
C ALA A 104 5.89 2.16 5.92
N TYR A 105 6.49 2.06 4.74
CA TYR A 105 6.90 0.77 4.18
C TYR A 105 8.09 0.15 4.92
N SER A 106 8.97 0.94 5.52
CA SER A 106 9.97 0.43 6.46
C SER A 106 9.31 -0.30 7.64
N LYS A 107 8.25 0.26 8.22
CA LYS A 107 7.48 -0.37 9.32
C LYS A 107 6.71 -1.59 8.86
N LEU A 108 5.98 -1.47 7.75
CA LEU A 108 5.15 -2.56 7.20
C LEU A 108 5.99 -3.76 6.79
N SER A 109 7.15 -3.54 6.15
CA SER A 109 8.07 -4.61 5.77
C SER A 109 8.63 -5.34 6.99
N ALA A 110 8.97 -4.62 8.06
CA ALA A 110 9.44 -5.22 9.31
C ALA A 110 8.33 -6.09 9.96
N ALA A 111 7.08 -5.60 9.99
CA ALA A 111 5.93 -6.34 10.53
C ALA A 111 5.54 -7.53 9.66
N ALA A 112 5.78 -7.46 8.35
CA ALA A 112 5.46 -8.48 7.37
C ALA A 112 6.49 -9.60 7.27
N SER A 113 7.40 -9.77 8.24
CA SER A 113 8.44 -10.82 8.19
C SER A 113 7.87 -12.20 7.80
N GLY A 114 8.35 -12.76 6.66
CA GLY A 114 7.83 -14.00 6.08
C GLY A 114 6.60 -13.85 5.18
N LEU A 115 6.13 -12.63 4.93
CA LEU A 115 5.04 -12.28 4.02
C LEU A 115 5.59 -11.34 2.94
N LYS A 116 5.26 -11.59 1.68
CA LYS A 116 5.68 -10.76 0.55
C LYS A 116 4.67 -9.65 0.31
N LEU A 117 5.14 -8.41 0.21
CA LEU A 117 4.31 -7.25 -0.10
C LEU A 117 4.38 -6.94 -1.60
N MET A 118 3.22 -6.80 -2.24
CA MET A 118 3.07 -6.26 -3.58
C MET A 118 2.53 -4.83 -3.46
N LEU A 119 3.33 -3.84 -3.80
CA LEU A 119 2.88 -2.46 -3.95
C LEU A 119 2.13 -2.33 -5.27
N ALA A 120 0.88 -1.89 -5.25
CA ALA A 120 0.11 -1.72 -6.48
C ALA A 120 -0.25 -0.25 -6.71
N THR A 121 0.10 0.22 -7.92
CA THR A 121 -0.21 1.56 -8.41
C THR A 121 -1.06 1.47 -9.66
N TYR A 122 -2.00 2.38 -9.82
CA TYR A 122 -2.87 2.43 -10.97
C TYR A 122 -3.43 3.86 -11.15
N PHE A 123 -4.13 4.09 -12.27
CA PHE A 123 -4.68 5.36 -12.73
C PHE A 123 -3.69 6.31 -13.44
N GLY A 124 -2.42 5.94 -13.57
CA GLY A 124 -1.44 6.75 -14.27
C GLY A 124 0.00 6.28 -14.09
N ALA A 125 0.92 7.09 -14.60
CA ALA A 125 2.35 6.87 -14.43
C ALA A 125 2.82 7.23 -13.02
N LEU A 126 3.87 6.55 -12.56
CA LEU A 126 4.60 6.93 -11.34
C LEU A 126 5.33 8.29 -11.48
N GLY A 127 5.73 8.65 -12.69
CA GLY A 127 6.44 9.92 -12.95
C GLY A 127 7.63 10.12 -12.01
N ASP A 128 7.68 11.27 -11.36
CA ASP A 128 8.75 11.66 -10.41
C ASP A 128 8.77 10.78 -9.13
N ASN A 129 7.76 9.94 -8.91
CA ASN A 129 7.70 9.05 -7.76
C ASN A 129 8.24 7.64 -8.07
N LEU A 130 8.75 7.40 -9.30
CA LEU A 130 9.28 6.10 -9.69
C LEU A 130 10.41 5.65 -8.76
N ASP A 131 11.38 6.50 -8.50
CA ASP A 131 12.50 6.18 -7.61
C ASP A 131 12.02 5.88 -6.18
N THR A 132 11.04 6.66 -5.68
CA THR A 132 10.41 6.38 -4.39
C THR A 132 9.78 4.98 -4.39
N ALA A 133 8.94 4.65 -5.38
CA ALA A 133 8.26 3.35 -5.46
C ALA A 133 9.25 2.17 -5.53
N LEU A 134 10.34 2.31 -6.31
CA LEU A 134 11.36 1.27 -6.47
C LEU A 134 12.27 1.11 -5.25
N SER A 135 12.41 2.15 -4.41
CA SER A 135 13.22 2.10 -3.18
C SER A 135 12.50 1.50 -1.98
N LEU A 136 11.16 1.39 -2.04
CA LEU A 136 10.40 0.82 -0.94
C LEU A 136 10.75 -0.67 -0.73
N PRO A 137 10.85 -1.13 0.53
CA PRO A 137 11.20 -2.51 0.85
C PRO A 137 10.00 -3.46 0.64
N VAL A 138 9.63 -3.66 -0.62
CA VAL A 138 8.55 -4.54 -1.07
C VAL A 138 9.08 -5.62 -1.99
N ALA A 139 8.39 -6.75 -2.05
CA ALA A 139 8.79 -7.88 -2.89
C ALA A 139 8.34 -7.74 -4.35
N GLY A 140 7.38 -6.87 -4.62
CA GLY A 140 6.90 -6.63 -5.97
C GLY A 140 6.23 -5.28 -6.14
N LEU A 141 6.19 -4.83 -7.40
CA LEU A 141 5.55 -3.60 -7.85
C LEU A 141 4.60 -3.89 -9.00
N HIS A 142 3.35 -3.46 -8.87
CA HIS A 142 2.38 -3.44 -9.97
C HIS A 142 2.28 -2.05 -10.57
N VAL A 143 2.33 -1.94 -11.89
CA VAL A 143 2.23 -0.69 -12.65
C VAL A 143 1.14 -0.77 -13.72
N ASP A 144 0.44 0.34 -13.94
CA ASP A 144 -0.63 0.48 -14.92
C ASP A 144 -0.05 0.83 -16.30
N LEU A 145 0.02 -0.15 -17.19
CA LEU A 145 0.49 0.05 -18.57
C LEU A 145 -0.64 0.35 -19.55
N VAL A 146 -1.90 0.27 -19.10
CA VAL A 146 -3.04 0.70 -19.93
C VAL A 146 -3.07 2.22 -20.04
N ARG A 147 -2.88 2.92 -18.89
CA ARG A 147 -2.91 4.38 -18.84
C ARG A 147 -1.56 5.03 -19.08
N ALA A 148 -0.48 4.32 -18.80
CA ALA A 148 0.88 4.84 -18.87
C ALA A 148 1.85 3.78 -19.42
N PRO A 149 1.70 3.35 -20.70
CA PRO A 149 2.55 2.32 -21.30
C PRO A 149 4.03 2.73 -21.38
N GLU A 150 4.31 4.04 -21.42
CA GLU A 150 5.67 4.60 -21.48
C GLU A 150 6.51 4.31 -20.25
N GLN A 151 5.90 3.96 -19.11
CA GLN A 151 6.65 3.63 -17.89
C GLN A 151 7.26 2.22 -17.92
N LEU A 152 6.90 1.37 -18.88
CA LEU A 152 7.42 -0.01 -18.97
C LEU A 152 8.96 -0.04 -19.06
N GLU A 153 9.51 0.79 -19.95
CA GLU A 153 10.97 0.83 -20.16
C GLU A 153 11.73 1.33 -18.92
N PRO A 154 11.42 2.49 -18.32
CA PRO A 154 12.12 2.94 -17.12
C PRO A 154 11.91 2.01 -15.93
N VAL A 155 10.73 1.45 -15.72
CA VAL A 155 10.48 0.46 -14.66
C VAL A 155 11.32 -0.78 -14.86
N GLY A 156 11.31 -1.36 -16.07
CA GLY A 156 12.08 -2.58 -16.38
C GLY A 156 13.58 -2.39 -16.26
N ARG A 157 14.08 -1.19 -16.53
CA ARG A 157 15.51 -0.87 -16.44
C ARG A 157 15.97 -0.60 -15.00
N LEU A 158 15.15 0.06 -14.18
CA LEU A 158 15.53 0.57 -12.85
C LEU A 158 15.10 -0.36 -11.72
N ALA A 159 14.12 -1.24 -11.94
CA ALA A 159 13.65 -2.15 -10.90
C ALA A 159 14.79 -3.05 -10.39
N PRO A 160 14.88 -3.26 -9.06
CA PRO A 160 15.76 -4.26 -8.49
C PRO A 160 15.53 -5.64 -9.12
N LYS A 161 16.60 -6.41 -9.35
CA LYS A 161 16.52 -7.72 -10.05
C LYS A 161 15.63 -8.73 -9.34
N GLU A 162 15.53 -8.63 -8.02
CA GLU A 162 14.74 -9.51 -7.18
C GLU A 162 13.27 -9.08 -7.07
N MET A 163 12.93 -7.87 -7.54
CA MET A 163 11.58 -7.34 -7.47
C MET A 163 10.68 -8.01 -8.52
N VAL A 164 9.55 -8.53 -8.08
CA VAL A 164 8.53 -9.06 -8.99
C VAL A 164 7.78 -7.90 -9.63
N LEU A 165 7.80 -7.80 -10.95
CA LEU A 165 7.00 -6.82 -11.69
C LEU A 165 5.66 -7.44 -12.10
N SER A 166 4.57 -6.77 -11.74
CA SER A 166 3.21 -7.08 -12.17
C SER A 166 2.75 -6.00 -13.14
N LEU A 167 2.45 -6.39 -14.37
CA LEU A 167 2.12 -5.47 -15.45
C LEU A 167 0.62 -5.46 -15.69
N GLY A 168 -0.02 -4.30 -15.50
CA GLY A 168 -1.43 -4.05 -15.79
C GLY A 168 -1.61 -3.74 -17.27
N LEU A 169 -2.05 -4.75 -18.05
CA LEU A 169 -2.27 -4.70 -19.49
C LEU A 169 -3.75 -4.61 -19.83
#